data_b2b635772e2edc6e18e0bb43c8416592
#
_entry.id   b2b635772e2edc6e18e0bb43c8416592
#
_cell.length_a   1.000
_cell.length_b   1.000
_cell.length_c   1.000
_cell.angle_alpha   90.00
_cell.angle_beta   90.00
_cell.angle_gamma   90.00
#
_symmetry.space_group_name_H-M   'P 1'
#
loop_
_entity.id
_entity.type
_entity.pdbx_description
1 polymer ?
#
loop_
_entity_poly.entity_id
_entity_poly.type
_entity_poly.pdbx_seq_one_letter_code
_entity_poly.pdbx_strand_id
1 'polypeptide(L)'
;MFPGYKSKLYDTDPEFLELFDNFTFDEVTNQNDLDDHTKFMAILATLLGCGGIDEFKMMLPAAYNFEVSPVEIKEIVYQSVAYLGIGRVRPFLDAVNEFLTKKGIKLPLEGQATTNRENRVEKGNEAQVDIFGENMRNFQNIGDEDTRHINKWLAGNCFGDYYTRNGLNLKQREMITMCFLLAQGGCEMQLKSHIQGNLNIGNDKDFLIKVVSQCMPFI
;
A
#
# COMPACT_ATOMS: atom_id res chain seq x y z
N MET A 1 -17.08 14.40 1.14
CA MET A 1 -15.80 13.71 1.08
C MET A 1 -14.63 14.69 0.94
N PHE A 2 -14.74 15.71 0.11
CA PHE A 2 -13.70 16.71 -0.16
C PHE A 2 -14.14 18.14 0.13
N PRO A 3 -14.36 18.53 1.41
CA PRO A 3 -14.86 19.86 1.74
C PRO A 3 -13.86 20.93 1.24
N GLY A 4 -14.35 21.82 0.36
CA GLY A 4 -13.57 22.93 -0.19
C GLY A 4 -12.64 22.62 -1.36
N TYR A 5 -12.62 21.38 -1.86
CA TYR A 5 -11.91 21.04 -3.10
C TYR A 5 -12.86 21.11 -4.29
N LYS A 6 -12.48 21.89 -5.30
CA LYS A 6 -13.14 21.92 -6.61
C LYS A 6 -12.08 21.61 -7.67
N SER A 7 -12.22 20.47 -8.33
CA SER A 7 -11.38 20.14 -9.48
C SER A 7 -11.58 21.17 -10.59
N LYS A 8 -10.50 21.55 -11.29
CA LYS A 8 -10.59 22.37 -12.51
C LYS A 8 -11.39 21.67 -13.62
N LEU A 9 -11.46 20.33 -13.57
CA LEU A 9 -12.23 19.53 -14.52
C LEU A 9 -13.73 19.80 -14.44
N TYR A 10 -14.27 20.33 -13.33
CA TYR A 10 -15.67 20.80 -13.28
C TYR A 10 -15.97 21.90 -14.30
N ASP A 11 -14.95 22.70 -14.65
CA ASP A 11 -15.11 23.81 -15.59
C ASP A 11 -14.76 23.40 -17.04
N THR A 12 -13.93 22.37 -17.22
CA THR A 12 -13.44 21.93 -18.56
C THR A 12 -14.09 20.65 -19.06
N ASP A 13 -14.38 19.69 -18.15
CA ASP A 13 -14.84 18.34 -18.47
C ASP A 13 -15.96 17.87 -17.52
N PRO A 14 -17.06 18.63 -17.38
CA PRO A 14 -18.11 18.34 -16.38
C PRO A 14 -18.80 16.99 -16.58
N GLU A 15 -19.07 16.60 -17.83
CA GLU A 15 -19.72 15.32 -18.15
C GLU A 15 -18.80 14.13 -17.77
N PHE A 16 -17.51 14.23 -18.06
CA PHE A 16 -16.54 13.22 -17.65
C PHE A 16 -16.50 13.05 -16.13
N LEU A 17 -16.47 14.16 -15.38
CA LEU A 17 -16.48 14.12 -13.92
C LEU A 17 -17.77 13.51 -13.37
N GLU A 18 -18.91 13.84 -13.93
CA GLU A 18 -20.19 13.25 -13.52
C GLU A 18 -20.17 11.72 -13.69
N LEU A 19 -19.67 11.22 -14.80
CA LEU A 19 -19.51 9.77 -15.06
C LEU A 19 -18.54 9.13 -14.06
N PHE A 20 -17.38 9.76 -13.84
CA PHE A 20 -16.36 9.24 -12.93
C PHE A 20 -16.83 9.26 -11.47
N ASP A 21 -17.45 10.36 -11.03
CA ASP A 21 -17.94 10.51 -9.66
C ASP A 21 -19.09 9.53 -9.37
N ASN A 22 -20.03 9.36 -10.28
CA ASN A 22 -21.13 8.41 -10.16
C ASN A 22 -20.60 6.98 -10.06
N PHE A 23 -19.68 6.58 -10.94
CA PHE A 23 -19.09 5.24 -10.88
C PHE A 23 -18.30 5.04 -9.58
N THR A 24 -17.39 5.96 -9.25
CA THR A 24 -16.44 5.80 -8.14
C THR A 24 -17.10 5.94 -6.78
N PHE A 25 -17.90 7.02 -6.58
CA PHE A 25 -18.38 7.42 -5.27
C PHE A 25 -19.84 7.02 -4.99
N ASP A 26 -20.55 6.50 -6.01
CA ASP A 26 -21.88 5.93 -5.83
C ASP A 26 -21.85 4.41 -6.10
N GLU A 27 -21.62 3.96 -7.34
CA GLU A 27 -21.72 2.54 -7.68
C GLU A 27 -20.67 1.69 -6.94
N VAL A 28 -19.39 2.00 -7.08
CA VAL A 28 -18.30 1.21 -6.49
C VAL A 28 -18.29 1.30 -4.97
N THR A 29 -18.48 2.50 -4.41
CA THR A 29 -18.45 2.70 -2.96
C THR A 29 -19.61 1.97 -2.26
N ASN A 30 -20.79 1.91 -2.88
CA ASN A 30 -21.98 1.29 -2.31
C ASN A 30 -22.10 -0.22 -2.65
N GLN A 31 -21.20 -0.76 -3.49
CA GLN A 31 -21.25 -2.17 -3.89
C GLN A 31 -21.03 -3.15 -2.73
N ASN A 32 -20.34 -2.74 -1.68
CA ASN A 32 -20.00 -3.60 -0.56
C ASN A 32 -19.86 -2.82 0.76
N ASP A 33 -19.72 -3.57 1.85
CA ASP A 33 -19.64 -3.10 3.23
C ASP A 33 -18.20 -2.93 3.74
N LEU A 34 -17.22 -2.81 2.86
CA LEU A 34 -15.84 -2.52 3.27
C LEU A 34 -15.80 -1.17 4.01
N ASP A 35 -15.16 -1.13 5.17
CA ASP A 35 -15.06 0.11 5.94
C ASP A 35 -14.22 1.17 5.21
N ASP A 36 -14.54 2.44 5.45
CA ASP A 36 -13.92 3.55 4.73
C ASP A 36 -12.42 3.68 5.01
N HIS A 37 -11.96 3.37 6.21
CA HIS A 37 -10.53 3.35 6.54
C HIS A 37 -9.77 2.37 5.61
N THR A 38 -10.25 1.15 5.49
CA THR A 38 -9.67 0.13 4.59
C THR A 38 -9.77 0.52 3.12
N LYS A 39 -10.93 1.08 2.69
CA LYS A 39 -11.09 1.62 1.31
C LYS A 39 -10.00 2.63 0.97
N PHE A 40 -9.78 3.63 1.83
CA PHE A 40 -8.78 4.66 1.56
C PHE A 40 -7.35 4.14 1.63
N MET A 41 -7.02 3.20 2.49
CA MET A 41 -5.72 2.53 2.47
C MET A 41 -5.47 1.83 1.12
N ALA A 42 -6.47 1.09 0.61
CA ALA A 42 -6.38 0.40 -0.68
C ALA A 42 -6.25 1.39 -1.85
N ILE A 43 -7.01 2.48 -1.86
CA ILE A 43 -6.94 3.54 -2.89
C ILE A 43 -5.55 4.19 -2.90
N LEU A 44 -5.01 4.59 -1.74
CA LEU A 44 -3.68 5.19 -1.67
C LEU A 44 -2.60 4.22 -2.17
N ALA A 45 -2.69 2.94 -1.81
CA ALA A 45 -1.77 1.92 -2.28
C ALA A 45 -1.88 1.69 -3.80
N THR A 46 -3.10 1.66 -4.35
CA THR A 46 -3.35 1.54 -5.79
C THR A 46 -2.72 2.69 -6.57
N LEU A 47 -2.95 3.92 -6.13
CA LEU A 47 -2.40 5.12 -6.75
C LEU A 47 -0.86 5.17 -6.71
N LEU A 48 -0.23 4.64 -5.66
CA LEU A 48 1.21 4.40 -5.63
C LEU A 48 1.63 3.40 -6.72
N GLY A 49 0.91 2.29 -6.86
CA GLY A 49 1.19 1.24 -7.84
C GLY A 49 1.17 1.74 -9.29
N CYS A 50 0.14 2.48 -9.69
CA CYS A 50 0.01 3.02 -11.04
C CYS A 50 0.76 4.35 -11.26
N GLY A 51 1.35 4.96 -10.21
CA GLY A 51 2.05 6.24 -10.32
C GLY A 51 1.13 7.47 -10.38
N GLY A 52 -0.11 7.35 -9.93
CA GLY A 52 -1.15 8.38 -9.94
C GLY A 52 -0.95 9.46 -8.87
N ILE A 53 0.12 10.26 -8.97
CA ILE A 53 0.53 11.22 -7.93
C ILE A 53 -0.50 12.33 -7.71
N ASP A 54 -1.17 12.80 -8.75
CA ASP A 54 -2.11 13.91 -8.60
C ASP A 54 -3.40 13.44 -7.92
N GLU A 55 -3.94 12.29 -8.29
CA GLU A 55 -5.06 11.65 -7.60
C GLU A 55 -4.70 11.23 -6.18
N PHE A 56 -3.45 10.79 -5.94
CA PHE A 56 -2.97 10.51 -4.59
C PHE A 56 -3.03 11.74 -3.70
N LYS A 57 -2.57 12.90 -4.19
CA LYS A 57 -2.67 14.17 -3.47
C LYS A 57 -4.11 14.57 -3.17
N MET A 58 -5.03 14.27 -4.09
CA MET A 58 -6.46 14.49 -3.88
C MET A 58 -7.05 13.56 -2.84
N MET A 59 -6.65 12.29 -2.81
CA MET A 59 -7.17 11.30 -1.86
C MET A 59 -6.59 11.43 -0.45
N LEU A 60 -5.40 12.02 -0.27
CA LEU A 60 -4.79 12.20 1.06
C LEU A 60 -5.70 12.89 2.09
N PRO A 61 -6.36 14.04 1.78
CA PRO A 61 -7.27 14.67 2.73
C PRO A 61 -8.47 13.79 3.08
N ALA A 62 -9.00 13.04 2.12
CA ALA A 62 -10.11 12.11 2.36
C ALA A 62 -9.65 10.96 3.25
N ALA A 63 -8.54 10.29 2.93
CA ALA A 63 -7.98 9.23 3.75
C ALA A 63 -7.77 9.69 5.21
N TYR A 64 -7.20 10.87 5.41
CA TYR A 64 -7.02 11.44 6.74
C TYR A 64 -8.35 11.73 7.46
N ASN A 65 -9.37 12.21 6.75
CA ASN A 65 -10.70 12.46 7.31
C ASN A 65 -11.45 11.17 7.67
N PHE A 66 -11.14 10.06 7.00
CA PHE A 66 -11.63 8.71 7.30
C PHE A 66 -10.64 7.90 8.16
N GLU A 67 -9.92 8.62 9.03
CA GLU A 67 -9.13 8.09 10.13
C GLU A 67 -7.89 7.25 9.73
N VAL A 68 -7.46 7.29 8.44
CA VAL A 68 -6.14 6.75 8.09
C VAL A 68 -5.09 7.66 8.73
N SER A 69 -4.44 7.16 9.76
CA SER A 69 -3.53 7.95 10.59
C SER A 69 -2.27 8.41 9.82
N PRO A 70 -1.60 9.48 10.26
CA PRO A 70 -0.33 9.91 9.67
C PRO A 70 0.73 8.80 9.61
N VAL A 71 0.76 7.93 10.61
CA VAL A 71 1.68 6.79 10.67
C VAL A 71 1.33 5.78 9.57
N GLU A 72 0.07 5.39 9.45
CA GLU A 72 -0.39 4.45 8.42
C GLU A 72 -0.12 4.98 7.01
N ILE A 73 -0.45 6.26 6.73
CA ILE A 73 -0.14 6.90 5.45
C ILE A 73 1.36 6.80 5.13
N LYS A 74 2.22 7.07 6.11
CA LYS A 74 3.68 6.94 5.95
C LYS A 74 4.11 5.50 5.72
N GLU A 75 3.55 4.55 6.46
CA GLU A 75 3.89 3.15 6.33
C GLU A 75 3.46 2.57 4.96
N ILE A 76 2.32 2.99 4.41
CA ILE A 76 1.91 2.65 3.03
C ILE A 76 2.98 3.12 2.03
N VAL A 77 3.42 4.38 2.14
CA VAL A 77 4.44 4.94 1.24
C VAL A 77 5.81 4.27 1.45
N TYR A 78 6.23 4.03 2.70
CA TYR A 78 7.52 3.40 2.98
C TYR A 78 7.59 1.98 2.43
N GLN A 79 6.57 1.16 2.67
CA GLN A 79 6.53 -0.22 2.20
C GLN A 79 6.55 -0.30 0.67
N SER A 80 5.90 0.63 -0.02
CA SER A 80 5.86 0.65 -1.49
C SER A 80 7.25 0.75 -2.13
N VAL A 81 8.26 1.28 -1.42
CA VAL A 81 9.64 1.38 -1.93
C VAL A 81 10.22 0.02 -2.28
N ALA A 82 9.90 -1.03 -1.51
CA ALA A 82 10.39 -2.38 -1.75
C ALA A 82 9.85 -3.00 -3.06
N TYR A 83 8.73 -2.51 -3.56
CA TYR A 83 8.04 -3.02 -4.76
C TYR A 83 8.20 -2.11 -5.97
N LEU A 84 8.13 -0.81 -5.76
CA LEU A 84 8.06 0.20 -6.81
C LEU A 84 9.39 0.95 -7.02
N GLY A 85 10.28 0.89 -6.02
CA GLY A 85 11.54 1.60 -6.00
C GLY A 85 11.41 3.09 -5.69
N ILE A 86 12.47 3.68 -5.11
CA ILE A 86 12.48 5.08 -4.66
C ILE A 86 12.22 6.08 -5.80
N GLY A 87 12.61 5.75 -7.03
CA GLY A 87 12.40 6.62 -8.18
C GLY A 87 10.93 6.92 -8.47
N ARG A 88 10.05 5.95 -8.24
CA ARG A 88 8.58 6.13 -8.34
C ARG A 88 7.98 6.71 -7.06
N VAL A 89 8.47 6.29 -5.90
CA VAL A 89 7.83 6.57 -4.60
C VAL A 89 8.15 7.95 -4.04
N ARG A 90 9.31 8.53 -4.37
CA ARG A 90 9.74 9.81 -3.79
C ARG A 90 8.70 10.95 -3.92
N PRO A 91 8.06 11.19 -5.08
CA PRO A 91 7.07 12.26 -5.20
C PRO A 91 5.88 12.10 -4.24
N PHE A 92 5.49 10.85 -3.94
CA PHE A 92 4.42 10.54 -2.99
C PHE A 92 4.84 10.83 -1.55
N LEU A 93 6.08 10.51 -1.20
CA LEU A 93 6.62 10.83 0.13
C LEU A 93 6.68 12.35 0.35
N ASP A 94 7.11 13.10 -0.66
CA ASP A 94 7.14 14.55 -0.62
C ASP A 94 5.71 15.13 -0.47
N ALA A 95 4.73 14.59 -1.21
CA ALA A 95 3.33 14.98 -1.10
C ALA A 95 2.74 14.72 0.30
N VAL A 96 3.04 13.56 0.90
CA VAL A 96 2.62 13.24 2.27
C VAL A 96 3.26 14.20 3.27
N ASN A 97 4.56 14.49 3.14
CA ASN A 97 5.23 15.44 4.03
C ASN A 97 4.63 16.85 3.96
N GLU A 98 4.35 17.32 2.75
CA GLU A 98 3.70 18.61 2.54
C GLU A 98 2.30 18.66 3.15
N PHE A 99 1.49 17.62 2.92
CA PHE A 99 0.14 17.50 3.49
C PHE A 99 0.15 17.49 5.02
N LEU A 100 0.99 16.66 5.64
CA LEU A 100 1.09 16.58 7.11
C LEU A 100 1.56 17.91 7.72
N THR A 101 2.52 18.57 7.09
CA THR A 101 3.00 19.89 7.52
C THR A 101 1.89 20.93 7.44
N LYS A 102 1.10 20.96 6.36
CA LYS A 102 -0.07 21.85 6.21
C LYS A 102 -1.16 21.58 7.26
N LYS A 103 -1.28 20.33 7.73
CA LYS A 103 -2.15 19.97 8.86
C LYS A 103 -1.59 20.31 10.23
N GLY A 104 -0.41 20.91 10.31
CA GLY A 104 0.26 21.25 11.57
C GLY A 104 0.88 20.08 12.30
N ILE A 105 1.02 18.92 11.63
CA ILE A 105 1.63 17.73 12.20
C ILE A 105 3.15 17.88 12.15
N LYS A 106 3.77 17.77 13.32
CA LYS A 106 5.24 17.87 13.44
C LYS A 106 5.94 16.67 12.83
N LEU A 107 6.90 16.94 11.97
CA LEU A 107 7.79 15.90 11.41
C LEU A 107 9.21 16.02 12.02
N PRO A 108 9.98 14.92 12.13
CA PRO A 108 9.56 13.55 11.78
C PRO A 108 8.52 12.99 12.75
N LEU A 109 7.70 12.02 12.28
CA LEU A 109 6.86 11.20 13.16
C LEU A 109 7.74 10.28 14.00
N GLU A 110 7.18 9.76 15.10
CA GLU A 110 7.85 8.72 15.89
C GLU A 110 8.23 7.51 15.03
N GLY A 111 9.45 7.01 15.21
CA GLY A 111 9.98 5.87 14.45
C GLY A 111 9.21 4.58 14.76
N GLN A 112 8.91 3.81 13.71
CA GLN A 112 8.16 2.56 13.81
C GLN A 112 9.04 1.30 13.65
N ALA A 113 10.37 1.45 13.52
CA ALA A 113 11.28 0.33 13.32
C ALA A 113 11.32 -0.58 14.57
N THR A 114 11.20 -1.88 14.33
CA THR A 114 11.34 -2.93 15.37
C THR A 114 12.61 -3.76 15.19
N THR A 115 13.31 -3.56 14.08
CA THR A 115 14.51 -4.30 13.69
C THR A 115 15.70 -3.35 13.54
N ASN A 116 16.89 -3.93 13.49
CA ASN A 116 18.16 -3.27 13.21
C ASN A 116 18.96 -4.07 12.18
N ARG A 117 20.17 -3.60 11.84
CA ARG A 117 21.02 -4.26 10.83
C ARG A 117 21.43 -5.70 11.21
N GLU A 118 21.46 -6.04 12.48
CA GLU A 118 21.92 -7.34 12.98
C GLU A 118 20.81 -8.40 12.86
N ASN A 119 19.56 -8.03 13.18
CA ASN A 119 18.44 -8.98 13.28
C ASN A 119 17.41 -8.91 12.14
N ARG A 120 17.47 -7.91 11.23
CA ARG A 120 16.46 -7.70 10.20
C ARG A 120 16.27 -8.88 9.24
N VAL A 121 17.33 -9.62 8.91
CA VAL A 121 17.24 -10.77 7.99
C VAL A 121 16.49 -11.92 8.65
N GLU A 122 16.78 -12.21 9.92
CA GLU A 122 16.11 -13.23 10.70
C GLU A 122 14.63 -12.88 10.91
N LYS A 123 14.36 -11.67 11.39
CA LYS A 123 12.99 -11.18 11.61
C LYS A 123 12.17 -11.06 10.33
N GLY A 124 12.80 -10.68 9.23
CA GLY A 124 12.15 -10.67 7.93
C GLY A 124 11.84 -12.08 7.42
N ASN A 125 12.70 -13.06 7.66
CA ASN A 125 12.40 -14.45 7.32
C ASN A 125 11.28 -15.04 8.22
N GLU A 126 11.20 -14.66 9.49
CA GLU A 126 10.07 -15.00 10.35
C GLU A 126 8.76 -14.45 9.73
N ALA A 127 8.72 -13.17 9.34
CA ALA A 127 7.55 -12.56 8.69
C ALA A 127 7.19 -13.27 7.36
N GLN A 128 8.17 -13.68 6.55
CA GLN A 128 7.92 -14.48 5.35
C GLN A 128 7.26 -15.83 5.69
N VAL A 129 7.71 -16.50 6.74
CA VAL A 129 7.11 -17.76 7.20
C VAL A 129 5.68 -17.56 7.69
N ASP A 130 5.43 -16.50 8.47
CA ASP A 130 4.10 -16.17 8.96
C ASP A 130 3.09 -15.93 7.81
N ILE A 131 3.54 -15.31 6.71
CA ILE A 131 2.68 -14.97 5.57
C ILE A 131 2.58 -16.14 4.58
N PHE A 132 3.69 -16.75 4.20
CA PHE A 132 3.74 -17.70 3.08
C PHE A 132 3.94 -19.15 3.51
N GLY A 133 4.16 -19.41 4.79
CA GLY A 133 4.29 -20.75 5.37
C GLY A 133 5.75 -21.24 5.50
N GLU A 134 5.90 -22.40 6.09
CA GLU A 134 7.19 -23.01 6.48
C GLU A 134 8.17 -23.23 5.32
N ASN A 135 7.69 -23.33 4.10
CA ASN A 135 8.52 -23.43 2.90
C ASN A 135 9.42 -22.20 2.68
N MET A 136 9.10 -21.07 3.32
CA MET A 136 9.94 -19.87 3.30
C MET A 136 11.06 -19.88 4.35
N ARG A 137 11.09 -20.87 5.23
CA ARG A 137 12.13 -20.95 6.26
C ARG A 137 13.51 -21.08 5.62
N ASN A 138 14.41 -20.20 6.02
CA ASN A 138 15.76 -20.07 5.45
C ASN A 138 15.80 -19.71 3.95
N PHE A 139 14.74 -19.14 3.40
CA PHE A 139 14.68 -18.73 1.99
C PHE A 139 15.84 -17.82 1.58
N GLN A 140 16.35 -16.99 2.47
CA GLN A 140 17.51 -16.12 2.25
C GLN A 140 18.81 -16.88 1.92
N ASN A 141 18.85 -18.19 2.17
CA ASN A 141 20.01 -19.05 1.92
C ASN A 141 19.81 -20.00 0.71
N ILE A 142 18.62 -19.93 0.06
CA ILE A 142 18.25 -20.79 -1.08
C ILE A 142 18.56 -20.08 -2.40
N GLY A 143 18.71 -20.86 -3.47
CA GLY A 143 18.97 -20.38 -4.83
C GLY A 143 20.43 -20.46 -5.23
N ASP A 144 20.67 -20.16 -6.51
CA ASP A 144 21.99 -20.16 -7.10
C ASP A 144 22.93 -19.15 -6.42
N GLU A 145 24.20 -19.46 -6.36
CA GLU A 145 25.19 -18.63 -5.69
C GLU A 145 25.17 -17.18 -6.18
N ASP A 146 25.03 -16.99 -7.49
CA ASP A 146 25.03 -15.69 -8.16
C ASP A 146 23.85 -14.79 -7.75
N THR A 147 22.71 -15.38 -7.42
CA THR A 147 21.45 -14.65 -7.14
C THR A 147 20.99 -14.74 -5.69
N ARG A 148 21.62 -15.58 -4.86
CA ARG A 148 21.23 -15.79 -3.45
C ARG A 148 21.19 -14.49 -2.63
N HIS A 149 22.04 -13.53 -2.96
CA HIS A 149 22.04 -12.22 -2.31
C HIS A 149 20.72 -11.48 -2.48
N ILE A 150 19.99 -11.70 -3.58
CA ILE A 150 18.65 -11.11 -3.83
C ILE A 150 17.64 -11.64 -2.80
N ASN A 151 17.63 -12.96 -2.54
CA ASN A 151 16.78 -13.55 -1.52
C ASN A 151 17.10 -13.02 -0.12
N LYS A 152 18.38 -12.80 0.17
CA LYS A 152 18.82 -12.20 1.43
C LYS A 152 18.37 -10.74 1.55
N TRP A 153 18.41 -9.96 0.47
CA TRP A 153 17.90 -8.60 0.46
C TRP A 153 16.37 -8.58 0.59
N LEU A 154 15.67 -9.50 -0.05
CA LEU A 154 14.23 -9.64 0.10
C LEU A 154 13.87 -9.88 1.57
N ALA A 155 14.50 -10.86 2.22
CA ALA A 155 14.26 -11.13 3.64
C ALA A 155 14.64 -9.92 4.52
N GLY A 156 15.83 -9.33 4.31
CA GLY A 156 16.31 -8.24 5.17
C GLY A 156 15.64 -6.90 4.90
N ASN A 157 15.57 -6.45 3.65
CA ASN A 157 15.03 -5.12 3.33
C ASN A 157 13.51 -5.13 3.20
N CYS A 158 12.93 -5.96 2.32
CA CYS A 158 11.48 -5.94 2.12
C CYS A 158 10.74 -6.38 3.40
N PHE A 159 11.04 -7.57 3.90
CA PHE A 159 10.33 -8.11 5.06
C PHE A 159 10.90 -7.59 6.38
N GLY A 160 12.21 -7.54 6.54
CA GLY A 160 12.86 -7.14 7.79
C GLY A 160 12.78 -5.65 8.10
N ASP A 161 13.00 -4.79 7.10
CA ASP A 161 13.00 -3.33 7.32
C ASP A 161 11.59 -2.73 7.20
N TYR A 162 10.66 -3.29 6.38
CA TYR A 162 9.34 -2.73 6.17
C TYR A 162 8.20 -3.52 6.83
N TYR A 163 8.13 -4.85 6.66
CA TYR A 163 7.00 -5.63 7.19
C TYR A 163 6.97 -5.77 8.70
N THR A 164 8.14 -5.74 9.36
CA THR A 164 8.22 -5.85 10.83
C THR A 164 7.90 -4.56 11.56
N ARG A 165 7.80 -3.43 10.85
CA ARG A 165 7.54 -2.11 11.47
C ARG A 165 6.17 -2.07 12.13
N ASN A 166 6.04 -1.29 13.21
CA ASN A 166 4.75 -0.92 13.77
C ASN A 166 3.95 -0.04 12.78
N GLY A 167 2.74 0.34 13.16
CA GLY A 167 1.86 1.21 12.37
C GLY A 167 0.89 0.47 11.48
N LEU A 168 1.29 -0.67 10.87
CA LEU A 168 0.41 -1.57 10.12
C LEU A 168 0.62 -3.01 10.60
N ASN A 169 -0.48 -3.77 10.71
CA ASN A 169 -0.41 -5.21 10.95
C ASN A 169 -0.19 -5.99 9.63
N LEU A 170 0.12 -7.29 9.72
CA LEU A 170 0.43 -8.10 8.53
C LEU A 170 -0.74 -8.18 7.53
N LYS A 171 -1.99 -8.19 7.99
CA LYS A 171 -3.17 -8.19 7.11
C LYS A 171 -3.23 -6.91 6.27
N GLN A 172 -3.02 -5.76 6.90
CA GLN A 172 -2.96 -4.48 6.21
C GLN A 172 -1.76 -4.43 5.25
N ARG A 173 -0.59 -4.92 5.65
CA ARG A 173 0.62 -4.95 4.81
C ARG A 173 0.44 -5.81 3.56
N GLU A 174 -0.15 -6.99 3.68
CA GLU A 174 -0.43 -7.83 2.51
C GLU A 174 -1.52 -7.26 1.61
N MET A 175 -2.55 -6.65 2.18
CA MET A 175 -3.59 -5.96 1.41
C MET A 175 -2.99 -4.83 0.55
N ILE A 176 -2.21 -3.91 1.15
CA ILE A 176 -1.61 -2.81 0.39
C ILE A 176 -0.58 -3.30 -0.64
N THR A 177 0.15 -4.38 -0.34
CA THR A 177 1.07 -5.00 -1.30
C THR A 177 0.31 -5.56 -2.51
N MET A 178 -0.80 -6.25 -2.29
CA MET A 178 -1.67 -6.70 -3.37
C MET A 178 -2.12 -5.52 -4.25
N CYS A 179 -2.51 -4.39 -3.65
CA CYS A 179 -2.90 -3.18 -4.37
C CYS A 179 -1.74 -2.58 -5.19
N PHE A 180 -0.52 -2.50 -4.63
CA PHE A 180 0.65 -2.04 -5.38
C PHE A 180 0.89 -2.89 -6.63
N LEU A 181 0.90 -4.21 -6.46
CA LEU A 181 1.20 -5.16 -7.54
C LEU A 181 0.09 -5.19 -8.60
N LEU A 182 -1.17 -5.13 -8.17
CA LEU A 182 -2.34 -5.08 -9.06
C LEU A 182 -2.23 -3.86 -10.01
N ALA A 183 -1.95 -2.69 -9.46
CA ALA A 183 -1.91 -1.44 -10.19
C ALA A 183 -0.60 -1.23 -10.98
N GLN A 184 0.51 -1.83 -10.54
CA GLN A 184 1.79 -1.75 -11.25
C GLN A 184 1.76 -2.50 -12.59
N GLY A 185 1.11 -3.68 -12.62
CA GLY A 185 1.11 -4.59 -13.77
C GLY A 185 2.47 -5.25 -14.04
N GLY A 186 2.48 -6.26 -14.92
CA GLY A 186 3.72 -6.95 -15.32
C GLY A 186 4.41 -7.77 -14.22
N CYS A 187 3.69 -8.09 -13.14
CA CYS A 187 4.20 -8.82 -11.98
C CYS A 187 3.20 -9.87 -11.46
N GLU A 188 2.54 -10.58 -12.39
CA GLU A 188 1.44 -11.50 -12.12
C GLU A 188 1.85 -12.63 -11.17
N MET A 189 3.09 -13.11 -11.26
CA MET A 189 3.59 -14.17 -10.37
C MET A 189 3.69 -13.66 -8.93
N GLN A 190 4.20 -12.45 -8.72
CA GLN A 190 4.28 -11.81 -7.40
C GLN A 190 2.88 -11.51 -6.87
N LEU A 191 2.00 -10.96 -7.71
CA LEU A 191 0.60 -10.71 -7.34
C LEU A 191 -0.09 -12.00 -6.88
N LYS A 192 0.06 -13.09 -7.62
CA LYS A 192 -0.49 -14.41 -7.24
C LYS A 192 0.04 -14.88 -5.88
N SER A 193 1.34 -14.71 -5.63
CA SER A 193 1.95 -15.08 -4.35
C SER A 193 1.38 -14.26 -3.20
N HIS A 194 1.21 -12.94 -3.37
CA HIS A 194 0.65 -12.07 -2.35
C HIS A 194 -0.86 -12.23 -2.16
N ILE A 195 -1.62 -12.63 -3.19
CA ILE A 195 -3.01 -13.09 -3.01
C ILE A 195 -3.05 -14.31 -2.09
N GLN A 196 -2.18 -15.31 -2.32
CA GLN A 196 -2.09 -16.45 -1.44
C GLN A 196 -1.64 -16.08 -0.03
N GLY A 197 -0.67 -15.16 0.11
CA GLY A 197 -0.23 -14.60 1.39
C GLY A 197 -1.39 -13.97 2.17
N ASN A 198 -2.20 -13.14 1.51
CA ASN A 198 -3.40 -12.58 2.09
C ASN A 198 -4.35 -13.64 2.63
N LEU A 199 -4.64 -14.69 1.84
CA LEU A 199 -5.50 -15.80 2.26
C LEU A 199 -4.92 -16.53 3.48
N ASN A 200 -3.62 -16.77 3.51
CA ASN A 200 -2.94 -17.48 4.59
C ASN A 200 -3.05 -16.75 5.94
N ILE A 201 -2.98 -15.41 5.92
CA ILE A 201 -3.06 -14.59 7.13
C ILE A 201 -4.49 -14.18 7.50
N GLY A 202 -5.49 -14.69 6.76
CA GLY A 202 -6.92 -14.54 7.06
C GLY A 202 -7.58 -13.29 6.49
N ASN A 203 -7.04 -12.72 5.41
CA ASN A 203 -7.77 -11.86 4.48
C ASN A 203 -8.48 -12.79 3.49
N ASP A 204 -9.75 -13.03 3.68
CA ASP A 204 -10.48 -14.02 2.88
C ASP A 204 -10.78 -13.52 1.45
N LYS A 205 -11.30 -14.43 0.63
CA LYS A 205 -11.61 -14.15 -0.78
C LYS A 205 -12.63 -13.01 -0.94
N ASP A 206 -13.64 -12.96 -0.07
CA ASP A 206 -14.67 -11.93 -0.12
C ASP A 206 -14.08 -10.55 0.16
N PHE A 207 -13.26 -10.45 1.21
CA PHE A 207 -12.49 -9.23 1.52
C PHE A 207 -11.62 -8.78 0.35
N LEU A 208 -10.87 -9.70 -0.28
CA LEU A 208 -9.99 -9.35 -1.40
C LEU A 208 -10.78 -8.85 -2.62
N ILE A 209 -11.93 -9.46 -2.92
CA ILE A 209 -12.82 -8.98 -4.00
C ILE A 209 -13.32 -7.58 -3.70
N LYS A 210 -13.75 -7.30 -2.47
CA LYS A 210 -14.18 -5.97 -2.03
C LYS A 210 -13.07 -4.93 -2.20
N VAL A 211 -11.84 -5.25 -1.78
CA VAL A 211 -10.66 -4.38 -1.94
C VAL A 211 -10.38 -4.12 -3.43
N VAL A 212 -10.31 -5.15 -4.27
CA VAL A 212 -10.07 -4.99 -5.72
C VAL A 212 -11.15 -4.13 -6.37
N SER A 213 -12.42 -4.30 -5.98
CA SER A 213 -13.51 -3.46 -6.49
C SER A 213 -13.28 -1.97 -6.21
N GLN A 214 -12.79 -1.63 -5.01
CA GLN A 214 -12.47 -0.24 -4.66
C GLN A 214 -11.27 0.32 -5.44
N CYS A 215 -10.37 -0.55 -5.90
CA CYS A 215 -9.20 -0.15 -6.68
C CYS A 215 -9.53 0.18 -8.14
N MET A 216 -10.60 -0.43 -8.70
CA MET A 216 -10.92 -0.37 -10.15
C MET A 216 -10.97 1.04 -10.75
N PRO A 217 -11.56 2.05 -10.11
CA PRO A 217 -11.60 3.41 -10.66
C PRO A 217 -10.24 4.11 -10.71
N PHE A 218 -9.22 3.58 -10.01
CA PHE A 218 -7.92 4.24 -9.79
C PHE A 218 -6.74 3.53 -10.46
N ILE A 219 -6.97 2.45 -11.19
CA ILE A 219 -5.92 1.68 -11.91
C ILE A 219 -5.68 2.26 -13.29
#